data_921337eaeba4d384560bd4b0a4c8ab9d
#
_entry.id   921337eaeba4d384560bd4b0a4c8ab9d
#
_cell.length_a   1.000
_cell.length_b   1.000
_cell.length_c   1.000
_cell.angle_alpha   90.00
_cell.angle_beta   90.00
_cell.angle_gamma   90.00
#
_symmetry.space_group_name_H-M   'P 1'
#
loop_
_entity.id
_entity.type
_entity.pdbx_description
1 polymer ?
#
loop_
_entity_poly.entity_id
_entity_poly.type
_entity_poly.pdbx_seq_one_letter_code
_entity_poly.pdbx_strand_id
1 'polypeptide(L)'
;MRKPLALLAAAAAVAAALTIGAPVSAQATSSTSALESAINSLHVDDATKARYLETIKALPADWQERAARFKAGLGVTGSAWNELALSAINPNDYQCADTSLSAWLDERLEGADFSTIFIVVILGGLDIPAYDALLFNSGDTPQSYGENGEYTTTVTHELRDLKKFWDIKSDDIRGVAMHGDVLKDADRTARVIEVLWGLPAGEGKDLADLLIEVLAADPVLNADNPIFTFNAFAFTAEGDPDPVVQGIPDKIIMGDGIMKGMAGIGLDDEVAAKSILSHEFGHHVQYEDNLFDSPLTGPEATRRTELMADAFAGYFLTHKRGGTLNAKRLLPAVQSFFEVGDCSFSSDGHHGTPNQRLASSSWAADLAQDAQKQGHIMPSMTFANLFDAQLPVIVKPDAQ
;
A
#
# COMPACT_ATOMS: atom_id res chain seq x y z
N MET A 1 -15.74 -0.86 23.51
CA MET A 1 -15.79 -1.57 22.20
C MET A 1 -14.36 -1.55 21.65
N ARG A 2 -13.87 -2.62 20.99
CA ARG A 2 -12.55 -2.60 20.35
C ARG A 2 -12.64 -1.73 19.10
N LYS A 3 -11.62 -0.94 18.80
CA LYS A 3 -11.58 -0.14 17.56
C LYS A 3 -11.59 -1.08 16.34
N PRO A 4 -12.27 -0.74 15.21
CA PRO A 4 -12.36 -1.58 14.01
C PRO A 4 -11.00 -1.95 13.40
N LEU A 5 -10.03 -1.04 13.34
CA LEU A 5 -8.67 -1.37 12.92
C LEU A 5 -8.01 -2.42 13.82
N ALA A 6 -8.28 -2.38 15.13
CA ALA A 6 -7.81 -3.42 16.05
C ALA A 6 -8.49 -4.78 15.80
N LEU A 7 -9.69 -4.82 15.24
CA LEU A 7 -10.36 -6.05 14.80
C LEU A 7 -9.72 -6.58 13.51
N LEU A 8 -9.41 -5.70 12.56
CA LEU A 8 -8.69 -6.05 11.34
C LEU A 8 -7.30 -6.61 11.70
N ALA A 9 -6.56 -5.90 12.57
CA ALA A 9 -5.29 -6.34 13.11
C ALA A 9 -5.38 -7.69 13.83
N ALA A 10 -6.45 -7.91 14.63
CA ALA A 10 -6.67 -9.18 15.31
C ALA A 10 -6.98 -10.31 14.32
N ALA A 11 -7.74 -10.06 13.25
CA ALA A 11 -8.01 -11.04 12.21
C ALA A 11 -6.73 -11.43 11.47
N ALA A 12 -5.91 -10.46 11.08
CA ALA A 12 -4.63 -10.72 10.43
C ALA A 12 -3.61 -11.39 11.37
N ALA A 13 -3.54 -11.00 12.65
CA ALA A 13 -2.68 -11.66 13.63
C ALA A 13 -3.10 -13.13 13.87
N VAL A 14 -4.40 -13.43 13.88
CA VAL A 14 -4.88 -14.81 13.92
C VAL A 14 -4.49 -15.56 12.64
N ALA A 15 -4.63 -14.93 11.47
CA ALA A 15 -4.20 -15.51 10.21
C ALA A 15 -2.70 -15.81 10.21
N ALA A 16 -1.86 -14.86 10.67
CA ALA A 16 -0.42 -15.04 10.79
C ALA A 16 -0.03 -16.11 11.83
N ALA A 17 -0.69 -16.12 12.99
CA ALA A 17 -0.44 -17.13 14.03
C ALA A 17 -0.77 -18.56 13.56
N LEU A 18 -1.72 -18.71 12.64
CA LEU A 18 -2.04 -19.97 11.99
C LEU A 18 -0.94 -20.43 11.01
N THR A 19 -0.07 -19.52 10.57
CA THR A 19 0.98 -19.80 9.58
C THR A 19 2.40 -19.92 10.16
N ILE A 20 2.66 -19.51 11.41
CA ILE A 20 4.01 -19.49 11.99
C ILE A 20 4.27 -20.77 12.82
N GLY A 21 5.28 -21.53 12.42
CA GLY A 21 5.91 -22.58 13.23
C GLY A 21 5.31 -23.98 13.19
N ALA A 22 4.25 -24.24 12.41
CA ALA A 22 3.71 -25.58 12.19
C ALA A 22 4.20 -26.18 10.85
N PRO A 23 4.26 -27.52 10.68
CA PRO A 23 4.50 -28.12 9.38
C PRO A 23 3.39 -27.74 8.39
N VAL A 24 3.74 -27.54 7.12
CA VAL A 24 2.88 -27.03 6.03
C VAL A 24 1.46 -27.62 6.02
N SER A 25 1.35 -28.94 6.18
CA SER A 25 0.05 -29.63 6.23
C SER A 25 -0.81 -29.27 7.45
N ALA A 26 -0.19 -28.96 8.59
CA ALA A 26 -0.90 -28.55 9.80
C ALA A 26 -1.36 -27.09 9.74
N GLN A 27 -0.60 -26.23 9.05
CA GLN A 27 -0.95 -24.82 8.82
C GLN A 27 -2.17 -24.68 7.91
N ALA A 28 -2.16 -25.37 6.76
CA ALA A 28 -3.30 -25.36 5.83
C ALA A 28 -4.58 -25.89 6.49
N THR A 29 -4.47 -26.95 7.30
CA THR A 29 -5.62 -27.51 8.02
C THR A 29 -6.18 -26.53 9.05
N SER A 30 -5.32 -25.79 9.77
CA SER A 30 -5.76 -24.81 10.77
C SER A 30 -6.42 -23.59 10.14
N SER A 31 -5.88 -23.10 9.01
CA SER A 31 -6.46 -21.98 8.28
C SER A 31 -7.82 -22.31 7.64
N THR A 32 -7.93 -23.49 7.05
CA THR A 32 -9.21 -23.97 6.49
C THR A 32 -10.27 -24.12 7.59
N SER A 33 -9.91 -24.67 8.74
CA SER A 33 -10.82 -24.80 9.89
C SER A 33 -11.27 -23.44 10.46
N ALA A 34 -10.37 -22.44 10.46
CA ALA A 34 -10.72 -21.07 10.87
C ALA A 34 -11.67 -20.39 9.87
N LEU A 35 -11.43 -20.57 8.55
CA LEU A 35 -12.35 -20.12 7.51
C LEU A 35 -13.73 -20.79 7.61
N GLU A 36 -13.77 -22.11 7.82
CA GLU A 36 -15.03 -22.84 8.04
C GLU A 36 -15.79 -22.27 9.24
N SER A 37 -15.12 -21.95 10.32
CA SER A 37 -15.73 -21.33 11.50
C SER A 37 -16.28 -19.94 11.19
N ALA A 38 -15.54 -19.12 10.46
CA ALA A 38 -15.97 -17.78 10.06
C ALA A 38 -17.19 -17.84 9.11
N ILE A 39 -17.18 -18.73 8.12
CA ILE A 39 -18.31 -18.95 7.19
C ILE A 39 -19.57 -19.37 7.98
N ASN A 40 -19.44 -20.27 8.95
CA ASN A 40 -20.57 -20.71 9.76
C ASN A 40 -21.17 -19.59 10.62
N SER A 41 -20.40 -18.57 10.97
CA SER A 41 -20.87 -17.40 11.73
C SER A 41 -21.46 -16.27 10.87
N LEU A 42 -21.36 -16.33 9.54
CA LEU A 42 -22.00 -15.35 8.65
C LEU A 42 -23.54 -15.36 8.80
N HIS A 43 -24.14 -14.19 8.63
CA HIS A 43 -25.59 -14.01 8.65
C HIS A 43 -26.23 -14.23 7.25
N VAL A 44 -25.95 -15.40 6.65
CA VAL A 44 -26.51 -15.84 5.37
C VAL A 44 -27.27 -17.16 5.56
N ASP A 45 -28.06 -17.58 4.57
CA ASP A 45 -28.82 -18.83 4.64
C ASP A 45 -27.91 -20.07 4.60
N ASP A 46 -28.44 -21.22 5.07
CA ASP A 46 -27.68 -22.46 5.20
C ASP A 46 -27.20 -23.03 3.85
N ALA A 47 -27.94 -22.80 2.75
CA ALA A 47 -27.53 -23.27 1.43
C ALA A 47 -26.34 -22.46 0.91
N THR A 48 -26.31 -21.16 1.16
CA THR A 48 -25.18 -20.27 0.86
C THR A 48 -23.95 -20.66 1.70
N LYS A 49 -24.10 -20.92 3.00
CA LYS A 49 -23.01 -21.41 3.85
C LYS A 49 -22.44 -22.73 3.32
N ALA A 50 -23.31 -23.69 2.98
CA ALA A 50 -22.86 -24.98 2.45
C ALA A 50 -22.05 -24.83 1.17
N ARG A 51 -22.46 -23.97 0.24
CA ARG A 51 -21.73 -23.65 -0.98
C ARG A 51 -20.36 -23.05 -0.67
N TYR A 52 -20.28 -22.07 0.22
CA TYR A 52 -19.01 -21.47 0.62
C TYR A 52 -18.04 -22.49 1.23
N LEU A 53 -18.56 -23.40 2.08
CA LEU A 53 -17.75 -24.47 2.67
C LEU A 53 -17.23 -25.46 1.62
N GLU A 54 -18.01 -25.76 0.57
CA GLU A 54 -17.54 -26.58 -0.56
C GLU A 54 -16.41 -25.90 -1.32
N THR A 55 -16.57 -24.60 -1.62
CA THR A 55 -15.52 -23.80 -2.29
C THR A 55 -14.22 -23.80 -1.52
N ILE A 56 -14.25 -23.57 -0.20
CA ILE A 56 -13.04 -23.58 0.64
C ILE A 56 -12.40 -24.97 0.70
N LYS A 57 -13.18 -26.05 0.73
CA LYS A 57 -12.66 -27.42 0.73
C LYS A 57 -12.00 -27.84 -0.60
N ALA A 58 -12.37 -27.18 -1.67
CA ALA A 58 -11.78 -27.42 -2.99
C ALA A 58 -10.41 -26.75 -3.18
N LEU A 59 -10.00 -25.84 -2.25
CA LEU A 59 -8.71 -25.17 -2.33
C LEU A 59 -7.54 -26.16 -2.29
N PRO A 60 -6.49 -25.93 -3.11
CA PRO A 60 -5.23 -26.68 -2.96
C PRO A 60 -4.67 -26.58 -1.54
N ALA A 61 -4.10 -27.65 -1.02
CA ALA A 61 -3.58 -27.67 0.37
C ALA A 61 -2.48 -26.61 0.62
N ASP A 62 -1.79 -26.16 -0.41
CA ASP A 62 -0.69 -25.19 -0.36
C ASP A 62 -1.07 -23.78 -0.91
N TRP A 63 -2.35 -23.45 -1.01
CA TRP A 63 -2.82 -22.20 -1.62
C TRP A 63 -2.25 -20.94 -0.95
N GLN A 64 -2.14 -20.92 0.37
CA GLN A 64 -1.57 -19.77 1.10
C GLN A 64 -0.06 -19.61 0.85
N GLU A 65 0.67 -20.73 0.77
CA GLU A 65 2.10 -20.68 0.46
C GLU A 65 2.37 -20.24 -0.98
N ARG A 66 1.50 -20.64 -1.92
CA ARG A 66 1.59 -20.14 -3.31
C ARG A 66 1.43 -18.64 -3.34
N ALA A 67 0.39 -18.11 -2.68
CA ALA A 67 0.16 -16.68 -2.59
C ALA A 67 1.33 -15.94 -1.91
N ALA A 68 1.85 -16.47 -0.80
CA ALA A 68 2.97 -15.87 -0.10
C ALA A 68 4.25 -15.86 -0.95
N ARG A 69 4.57 -16.95 -1.65
CA ARG A 69 5.73 -17.01 -2.56
C ARG A 69 5.59 -16.03 -3.72
N PHE A 70 4.41 -15.95 -4.32
CA PHE A 70 4.17 -15.04 -5.43
C PHE A 70 4.30 -13.58 -4.98
N LYS A 71 3.69 -13.21 -3.86
CA LYS A 71 3.79 -11.85 -3.28
C LYS A 71 5.22 -11.48 -2.91
N ALA A 72 5.98 -12.41 -2.33
CA ALA A 72 7.38 -12.18 -2.00
C ALA A 72 8.26 -11.97 -3.25
N GLY A 73 7.93 -12.66 -4.35
CA GLY A 73 8.63 -12.48 -5.63
C GLY A 73 8.36 -11.11 -6.26
N LEU A 74 7.18 -10.54 -6.06
CA LEU A 74 6.84 -9.23 -6.62
C LEU A 74 7.52 -8.04 -5.89
N GLY A 75 8.10 -8.25 -4.71
CA GLY A 75 8.66 -7.16 -3.90
C GLY A 75 7.60 -6.11 -3.48
N VAL A 76 6.34 -6.34 -3.81
CA VAL A 76 5.23 -5.48 -3.39
C VAL A 76 4.97 -5.79 -1.93
N THR A 77 5.31 -4.87 -1.06
CA THR A 77 4.83 -4.91 0.33
C THR A 77 3.31 -4.96 0.28
N GLY A 78 2.72 -5.90 0.99
CA GLY A 78 1.25 -6.04 1.10
C GLY A 78 0.63 -4.70 1.46
N SER A 79 -0.69 -4.56 1.33
CA SER A 79 -1.33 -3.29 1.73
C SER A 79 -0.81 -2.89 3.11
N ALA A 80 -0.52 -1.61 3.32
CA ALA A 80 -0.01 -1.07 4.59
C ALA A 80 -0.81 -1.58 5.82
N TRP A 81 -2.03 -2.03 5.58
CA TRP A 81 -2.94 -2.63 6.57
C TRP A 81 -2.62 -4.08 6.94
N ASN A 82 -2.13 -4.89 6.01
CA ASN A 82 -1.65 -6.23 6.35
C ASN A 82 -0.41 -6.14 7.24
N GLU A 83 0.43 -5.14 7.06
CA GLU A 83 1.63 -4.93 7.85
C GLU A 83 1.34 -4.34 9.23
N LEU A 84 0.44 -3.35 9.33
CA LEU A 84 -0.07 -2.85 10.61
C LEU A 84 -0.71 -3.96 11.45
N ALA A 85 -1.37 -4.92 10.80
CA ALA A 85 -1.98 -6.06 11.46
C ALA A 85 -0.96 -7.06 12.01
N LEU A 86 0.25 -7.14 11.44
CA LEU A 86 1.28 -8.12 11.79
C LEU A 86 2.36 -7.57 12.75
N SER A 87 2.39 -6.25 13.02
CA SER A 87 3.47 -5.63 13.77
C SER A 87 3.25 -5.60 15.28
N ALA A 88 4.23 -6.10 16.03
CA ALA A 88 4.33 -5.91 17.48
C ALA A 88 5.36 -4.81 17.77
N ILE A 89 4.94 -3.73 18.42
CA ILE A 89 5.71 -2.50 18.66
C ILE A 89 6.24 -2.44 20.08
N ASN A 90 7.44 -1.88 20.28
CA ASN A 90 7.80 -1.24 21.54
C ASN A 90 7.68 0.28 21.39
N PRO A 91 6.57 0.89 21.81
CA PRO A 91 6.27 2.30 21.55
C PRO A 91 7.03 3.29 22.46
N ASN A 92 7.88 2.80 23.36
CA ASN A 92 8.41 3.63 24.47
C ASN A 92 9.49 4.63 24.05
N ASP A 93 10.08 4.47 22.86
CA ASP A 93 11.19 5.31 22.40
C ASP A 93 10.75 6.44 21.48
N TYR A 94 9.49 6.44 21.03
CA TYR A 94 8.97 7.37 20.03
C TYR A 94 7.56 7.84 20.36
N GLN A 95 7.20 9.03 19.88
CA GLN A 95 5.83 9.52 19.96
C GLN A 95 5.00 8.84 18.89
N CYS A 96 4.15 7.90 19.29
CA CYS A 96 3.29 7.09 18.47
C CYS A 96 1.83 7.32 18.88
N ALA A 97 1.20 8.32 18.28
CA ALA A 97 -0.24 8.55 18.42
C ALA A 97 -0.96 8.09 17.15
N ASP A 98 -2.22 7.71 17.31
CA ASP A 98 -3.11 7.49 16.16
C ASP A 98 -3.14 8.76 15.31
N THR A 99 -2.96 8.64 13.99
CA THR A 99 -3.06 9.76 13.06
C THR A 99 -4.53 10.05 12.75
N SER A 100 -4.81 11.25 12.20
CA SER A 100 -6.16 11.58 11.75
C SER A 100 -6.66 10.60 10.67
N LEU A 101 -5.74 10.12 9.84
CA LEU A 101 -6.03 9.16 8.78
C LEU A 101 -6.41 7.79 9.34
N SER A 102 -5.71 7.30 10.37
CA SER A 102 -6.08 6.05 11.04
C SER A 102 -7.44 6.16 11.74
N ALA A 103 -7.73 7.30 12.35
CA ALA A 103 -9.04 7.55 12.95
C ALA A 103 -10.16 7.63 11.90
N TRP A 104 -9.89 8.23 10.74
CA TRP A 104 -10.82 8.28 9.62
C TRP A 104 -11.16 6.88 9.10
N LEU A 105 -10.16 5.98 9.01
CA LEU A 105 -10.38 4.58 8.61
C LEU A 105 -11.15 3.78 9.66
N ASP A 106 -10.84 3.95 10.94
CA ASP A 106 -11.59 3.34 12.04
C ASP A 106 -13.09 3.65 11.90
N GLU A 107 -13.43 4.90 11.57
CA GLU A 107 -14.82 5.30 11.34
C GLU A 107 -15.46 4.58 10.14
N ARG A 108 -14.70 4.32 9.07
CA ARG A 108 -15.19 3.62 7.85
C ARG A 108 -15.35 2.12 8.03
N LEU A 109 -14.76 1.56 9.08
CA LEU A 109 -14.85 0.14 9.43
C LEU A 109 -15.78 -0.08 10.65
N GLU A 110 -16.34 0.99 11.23
CA GLU A 110 -17.20 0.86 12.40
C GLU A 110 -18.47 0.09 12.05
N GLY A 111 -18.69 -1.04 12.73
CA GLY A 111 -19.83 -1.91 12.52
C GLY A 111 -19.64 -3.02 11.49
N ALA A 112 -18.47 -3.15 10.86
CA ALA A 112 -18.14 -4.27 9.99
C ALA A 112 -18.20 -5.60 10.77
N ASP A 113 -18.74 -6.65 10.14
CA ASP A 113 -18.80 -7.98 10.74
C ASP A 113 -17.42 -8.62 10.81
N PHE A 114 -17.05 -9.13 11.99
CA PHE A 114 -15.72 -9.73 12.19
C PHE A 114 -15.49 -10.94 11.29
N SER A 115 -16.50 -11.75 11.01
CA SER A 115 -16.36 -12.92 10.14
C SER A 115 -16.12 -12.52 8.69
N THR A 116 -16.78 -11.44 8.23
CA THR A 116 -16.51 -10.83 6.93
C THR A 116 -15.05 -10.32 6.86
N ILE A 117 -14.61 -9.54 7.85
CA ILE A 117 -13.22 -9.06 7.94
C ILE A 117 -12.25 -10.25 7.85
N PHE A 118 -12.49 -11.29 8.64
CA PHE A 118 -11.61 -12.45 8.70
C PHE A 118 -11.55 -13.19 7.35
N ILE A 119 -12.68 -13.41 6.69
CA ILE A 119 -12.74 -14.07 5.38
C ILE A 119 -11.99 -13.24 4.34
N VAL A 120 -12.24 -11.92 4.28
CA VAL A 120 -11.58 -10.99 3.36
C VAL A 120 -10.07 -11.01 3.53
N VAL A 121 -9.58 -10.94 4.78
CA VAL A 121 -8.14 -10.97 5.08
C VAL A 121 -7.52 -12.31 4.65
N ILE A 122 -8.12 -13.44 5.04
CA ILE A 122 -7.60 -14.77 4.72
C ILE A 122 -7.59 -15.04 3.21
N LEU A 123 -8.63 -14.62 2.49
CA LEU A 123 -8.72 -14.77 1.04
C LEU A 123 -7.93 -13.71 0.26
N GLY A 124 -7.22 -12.81 0.95
CA GLY A 124 -6.42 -11.76 0.31
C GLY A 124 -7.26 -10.69 -0.39
N GLY A 125 -8.52 -10.51 0.00
CA GLY A 125 -9.45 -9.57 -0.63
C GLY A 125 -8.98 -8.12 -0.59
N LEU A 126 -8.18 -7.74 0.43
CA LEU A 126 -7.59 -6.41 0.55
C LEU A 126 -6.53 -6.11 -0.53
N ASP A 127 -5.92 -7.16 -1.10
CA ASP A 127 -4.85 -7.00 -2.07
C ASP A 127 -5.35 -7.10 -3.53
N ILE A 128 -6.55 -7.63 -3.75
CA ILE A 128 -7.08 -7.87 -5.11
C ILE A 128 -7.05 -6.62 -5.99
N PRO A 129 -7.50 -5.42 -5.56
CA PRO A 129 -7.42 -4.24 -6.40
C PRO A 129 -5.99 -3.84 -6.78
N ALA A 130 -5.05 -3.99 -5.86
CA ALA A 130 -3.64 -3.70 -6.11
C ALA A 130 -3.06 -4.65 -7.18
N TYR A 131 -3.32 -5.95 -7.06
CA TYR A 131 -2.85 -6.92 -8.04
C TYR A 131 -3.58 -6.87 -9.37
N ASP A 132 -4.87 -6.50 -9.41
CA ASP A 132 -5.56 -6.24 -10.68
C ASP A 132 -4.89 -5.06 -11.42
N ALA A 133 -4.63 -3.96 -10.73
CA ALA A 133 -3.93 -2.81 -11.30
C ALA A 133 -2.49 -3.15 -11.73
N LEU A 134 -1.77 -3.92 -10.91
CA LEU A 134 -0.40 -4.31 -11.20
C LEU A 134 -0.30 -5.27 -12.38
N LEU A 135 -1.07 -6.35 -12.38
CA LEU A 135 -0.92 -7.46 -13.33
C LEU A 135 -1.65 -7.24 -14.64
N PHE A 136 -2.79 -6.55 -14.62
CA PHE A 136 -3.72 -6.52 -15.74
C PHE A 136 -4.01 -5.13 -16.32
N ASN A 137 -3.54 -4.07 -15.69
CA ASN A 137 -3.62 -2.73 -16.27
C ASN A 137 -2.22 -2.29 -16.75
N SER A 138 -2.01 -2.25 -18.07
CA SER A 138 -0.72 -1.87 -18.65
C SER A 138 -0.35 -0.39 -18.45
N GLY A 139 -1.31 0.47 -18.13
CA GLY A 139 -1.14 1.92 -18.11
C GLY A 139 -1.07 2.58 -19.48
N ASP A 140 -1.24 1.82 -20.58
CA ASP A 140 -1.20 2.37 -21.94
C ASP A 140 -2.51 3.05 -22.37
N THR A 141 -3.60 2.78 -21.66
CA THR A 141 -4.88 3.44 -21.85
C THR A 141 -5.01 4.67 -20.94
N PRO A 142 -5.82 5.67 -21.31
CA PRO A 142 -6.10 6.79 -20.41
C PRO A 142 -6.60 6.31 -19.05
N GLN A 143 -5.92 6.74 -18.00
CA GLN A 143 -6.29 6.42 -16.61
C GLN A 143 -7.21 7.50 -16.04
N SER A 144 -8.08 7.10 -15.13
CA SER A 144 -8.97 7.98 -14.38
C SER A 144 -8.61 7.85 -12.89
N TYR A 145 -8.11 8.90 -12.26
CA TYR A 145 -7.67 8.86 -10.87
C TYR A 145 -8.71 9.50 -9.95
N GLY A 146 -9.03 8.81 -8.86
CA GLY A 146 -10.15 9.10 -7.97
C GLY A 146 -11.44 8.41 -8.40
N GLU A 147 -12.38 8.25 -7.49
CA GLU A 147 -13.65 7.54 -7.74
C GLU A 147 -14.42 8.08 -8.96
N ASN A 148 -14.30 9.37 -9.25
CA ASN A 148 -14.97 10.05 -10.36
C ASN A 148 -13.98 10.71 -11.33
N GLY A 149 -12.70 10.38 -11.25
CA GLY A 149 -11.66 10.96 -12.10
C GLY A 149 -11.21 12.37 -11.68
N GLU A 150 -11.55 12.81 -10.47
CA GLU A 150 -11.31 14.15 -9.96
C GLU A 150 -9.82 14.52 -9.88
N TYR A 151 -8.93 13.54 -9.70
CA TYR A 151 -7.48 13.76 -9.64
C TYR A 151 -6.76 13.53 -10.97
N THR A 152 -7.47 13.14 -12.03
CA THR A 152 -6.87 12.71 -13.31
C THR A 152 -5.93 13.75 -13.91
N THR A 153 -6.36 15.01 -13.97
CA THR A 153 -5.54 16.10 -14.51
C THR A 153 -4.30 16.33 -13.64
N THR A 154 -4.47 16.37 -12.33
CA THR A 154 -3.40 16.60 -11.35
C THR A 154 -2.34 15.52 -11.45
N VAL A 155 -2.72 14.25 -11.34
CA VAL A 155 -1.78 13.11 -11.37
C VAL A 155 -1.06 13.01 -12.72
N THR A 156 -1.78 13.18 -13.83
CA THR A 156 -1.18 13.11 -15.18
C THR A 156 -0.15 14.22 -15.41
N HIS A 157 -0.43 15.44 -14.97
CA HIS A 157 0.52 16.54 -15.13
C HIS A 157 1.72 16.39 -14.22
N GLU A 158 1.50 16.01 -12.96
CA GLU A 158 2.57 15.84 -11.99
C GLU A 158 3.53 14.71 -12.39
N LEU A 159 3.03 13.55 -12.86
CA LEU A 159 3.86 12.46 -13.35
C LEU A 159 4.74 12.90 -14.52
N ARG A 160 4.17 13.66 -15.47
CA ARG A 160 4.95 14.21 -16.59
C ARG A 160 6.06 15.16 -16.12
N ASP A 161 5.81 15.94 -15.08
CA ASP A 161 6.75 16.93 -14.57
C ASP A 161 7.84 16.25 -13.72
N LEU A 162 7.50 15.22 -12.94
CA LEU A 162 8.44 14.35 -12.21
C LEU A 162 9.42 13.66 -13.16
N LYS A 163 8.94 13.09 -14.27
CA LYS A 163 9.78 12.46 -15.32
C LYS A 163 10.83 13.39 -15.94
N LYS A 164 10.61 14.69 -15.89
CA LYS A 164 11.54 15.72 -16.42
C LYS A 164 12.46 16.31 -15.36
N PHE A 165 12.09 16.11 -14.10
CA PHE A 165 12.77 16.76 -12.98
C PHE A 165 14.01 15.98 -12.55
N TRP A 166 13.85 14.68 -12.31
CA TRP A 166 14.93 13.83 -11.87
C TRP A 166 15.79 13.33 -13.06
N ASP A 167 17.07 13.19 -12.82
CA ASP A 167 18.07 12.77 -13.81
C ASP A 167 18.19 11.24 -13.94
N ILE A 168 17.04 10.56 -13.88
CA ILE A 168 16.90 9.10 -14.04
C ILE A 168 16.25 8.75 -15.39
N LYS A 169 16.35 7.49 -15.77
CA LYS A 169 15.58 6.94 -16.89
C LYS A 169 14.14 6.71 -16.43
N SER A 170 13.18 7.47 -16.96
CA SER A 170 11.81 7.49 -16.49
C SER A 170 10.73 7.36 -17.57
N ASP A 171 11.13 7.16 -18.84
CA ASP A 171 10.18 7.13 -19.97
C ASP A 171 9.21 5.94 -19.89
N ASP A 172 9.66 4.83 -19.30
CA ASP A 172 8.93 3.57 -19.15
C ASP A 172 8.01 3.51 -17.91
N ILE A 173 8.16 4.42 -16.96
CA ILE A 173 7.28 4.47 -15.78
C ILE A 173 5.84 4.79 -16.20
N ARG A 174 4.89 3.95 -15.82
CA ARG A 174 3.45 4.12 -16.08
C ARG A 174 2.70 4.51 -14.82
N GLY A 175 1.84 5.53 -14.91
CA GLY A 175 0.86 5.81 -13.88
C GLY A 175 -0.39 4.95 -14.08
N VAL A 176 -0.85 4.27 -13.05
CA VAL A 176 -1.99 3.35 -13.08
C VAL A 176 -2.93 3.66 -11.93
N ALA A 177 -4.22 3.81 -12.24
CA ALA A 177 -5.26 3.96 -11.23
C ALA A 177 -5.68 2.60 -10.67
N MET A 178 -5.95 2.55 -9.37
CA MET A 178 -6.42 1.36 -8.66
C MET A 178 -7.82 1.64 -8.10
N HIS A 179 -8.80 0.89 -8.64
CA HIS A 179 -10.21 1.04 -8.30
C HIS A 179 -10.76 -0.18 -7.57
N GLY A 180 -11.73 0.04 -6.68
CA GLY A 180 -12.42 -1.04 -5.96
C GLY A 180 -13.44 -1.82 -6.81
N ASP A 181 -13.74 -1.37 -8.02
CA ASP A 181 -14.74 -1.97 -8.91
C ASP A 181 -14.41 -3.41 -9.33
N VAL A 182 -13.13 -3.80 -9.29
CA VAL A 182 -12.70 -5.19 -9.48
C VAL A 182 -13.41 -6.15 -8.52
N LEU A 183 -13.67 -5.73 -7.30
CA LEU A 183 -14.39 -6.52 -6.28
C LEU A 183 -15.91 -6.63 -6.53
N LYS A 184 -16.39 -6.09 -7.66
CA LYS A 184 -17.77 -6.27 -8.17
C LYS A 184 -17.80 -7.08 -9.47
N ASP A 185 -16.63 -7.42 -10.01
CA ASP A 185 -16.46 -8.15 -11.27
C ASP A 185 -15.81 -9.51 -10.97
N ALA A 186 -16.63 -10.56 -11.02
CA ALA A 186 -16.18 -11.89 -10.65
C ALA A 186 -15.14 -12.46 -11.62
N ASP A 187 -15.11 -12.05 -12.88
CA ASP A 187 -14.12 -12.54 -13.84
C ASP A 187 -12.77 -11.84 -13.64
N ARG A 188 -12.78 -10.55 -13.33
CA ARG A 188 -11.56 -9.82 -12.95
C ARG A 188 -10.99 -10.33 -11.61
N THR A 189 -11.84 -10.49 -10.60
CA THR A 189 -11.44 -11.02 -9.29
C THR A 189 -10.89 -12.44 -9.42
N ALA A 190 -11.56 -13.33 -10.17
CA ALA A 190 -11.11 -14.69 -10.41
C ALA A 190 -9.71 -14.73 -11.04
N ARG A 191 -9.47 -13.91 -12.05
CA ARG A 191 -8.19 -13.83 -12.75
C ARG A 191 -7.04 -13.41 -11.81
N VAL A 192 -7.29 -12.49 -10.89
CA VAL A 192 -6.30 -12.11 -9.86
C VAL A 192 -6.03 -13.27 -8.91
N ILE A 193 -7.08 -13.92 -8.41
CA ILE A 193 -6.97 -15.09 -7.51
C ILE A 193 -6.19 -16.23 -8.19
N GLU A 194 -6.46 -16.51 -9.45
CA GLU A 194 -5.78 -17.56 -10.22
C GLU A 194 -4.27 -17.32 -10.29
N VAL A 195 -3.85 -16.11 -10.57
CA VAL A 195 -2.42 -15.77 -10.61
C VAL A 195 -1.82 -15.82 -9.21
N LEU A 196 -2.44 -15.19 -8.21
CA LEU A 196 -1.91 -15.14 -6.84
C LEU A 196 -1.73 -16.54 -6.23
N TRP A 197 -2.64 -17.46 -6.49
CA TRP A 197 -2.65 -18.78 -5.88
C TRP A 197 -2.14 -19.88 -6.81
N GLY A 198 -1.71 -19.50 -8.02
CA GLY A 198 -1.24 -20.46 -9.01
C GLY A 198 -2.31 -21.50 -9.39
N LEU A 199 -3.56 -21.04 -9.49
CA LEU A 199 -4.67 -21.88 -9.93
C LEU A 199 -4.73 -21.92 -11.47
N PRO A 200 -5.20 -23.02 -12.06
CA PRO A 200 -5.54 -23.05 -13.47
C PRO A 200 -6.61 -22.02 -13.82
N ALA A 201 -6.59 -21.53 -15.07
CA ALA A 201 -7.59 -20.58 -15.56
C ALA A 201 -9.02 -21.18 -15.45
N GLY A 202 -9.92 -20.40 -14.89
CA GLY A 202 -11.32 -20.78 -14.62
C GLY A 202 -11.55 -21.41 -13.24
N GLU A 203 -10.52 -21.78 -12.49
CA GLU A 203 -10.66 -22.36 -11.15
C GLU A 203 -10.78 -21.31 -10.03
N GLY A 204 -10.54 -20.03 -10.32
CA GLY A 204 -10.72 -18.92 -9.39
C GLY A 204 -12.16 -18.43 -9.24
N LYS A 205 -13.06 -18.86 -10.12
CA LYS A 205 -14.40 -18.27 -10.23
C LYS A 205 -15.26 -18.44 -8.97
N ASP A 206 -15.31 -19.64 -8.42
CA ASP A 206 -16.14 -19.93 -7.24
C ASP A 206 -15.66 -19.14 -6.01
N LEU A 207 -14.34 -18.89 -5.91
CA LEU A 207 -13.75 -18.07 -4.85
C LEU A 207 -14.02 -16.59 -5.04
N ALA A 208 -13.97 -16.11 -6.28
CA ALA A 208 -14.34 -14.75 -6.61
C ALA A 208 -15.82 -14.48 -6.29
N ASP A 209 -16.71 -15.39 -6.67
CA ASP A 209 -18.14 -15.32 -6.37
C ASP A 209 -18.38 -15.32 -4.85
N LEU A 210 -17.69 -16.21 -4.10
CA LEU A 210 -17.76 -16.23 -2.64
C LEU A 210 -17.33 -14.88 -2.03
N LEU A 211 -16.17 -14.36 -2.42
CA LEU A 211 -15.66 -13.10 -1.88
C LEU A 211 -16.61 -11.93 -2.17
N ILE A 212 -17.09 -11.83 -3.42
CA ILE A 212 -18.03 -10.77 -3.83
C ILE A 212 -19.34 -10.86 -3.06
N GLU A 213 -19.89 -12.06 -2.89
CA GLU A 213 -21.14 -12.25 -2.14
C GLU A 213 -20.96 -11.92 -0.64
N VAL A 214 -19.84 -12.31 -0.04
CA VAL A 214 -19.52 -11.96 1.36
C VAL A 214 -19.40 -10.45 1.53
N LEU A 215 -18.74 -9.77 0.61
CA LEU A 215 -18.65 -8.30 0.63
C LEU A 215 -20.02 -7.63 0.39
N ALA A 216 -20.81 -8.16 -0.52
CA ALA A 216 -22.14 -7.60 -0.81
C ALA A 216 -23.13 -7.77 0.35
N ALA A 217 -22.92 -8.76 1.22
CA ALA A 217 -23.75 -9.01 2.39
C ALA A 217 -23.41 -8.11 3.59
N ASP A 218 -22.21 -7.55 3.64
CA ASP A 218 -21.80 -6.63 4.72
C ASP A 218 -22.08 -5.17 4.32
N PRO A 219 -22.90 -4.42 5.09
CA PRO A 219 -23.24 -3.04 4.73
C PRO A 219 -22.06 -2.07 4.90
N VAL A 220 -21.03 -2.43 5.66
CA VAL A 220 -19.87 -1.61 5.96
C VAL A 220 -18.68 -2.02 5.10
N LEU A 221 -18.26 -3.29 5.18
CA LEU A 221 -17.11 -3.82 4.44
C LEU A 221 -17.54 -4.34 3.05
N ASN A 222 -18.22 -3.50 2.29
CA ASN A 222 -18.56 -3.80 0.90
C ASN A 222 -17.48 -3.30 -0.08
N ALA A 223 -17.57 -3.66 -1.35
CA ALA A 223 -16.59 -3.34 -2.38
C ALA A 223 -16.34 -1.82 -2.60
N ASP A 224 -17.23 -0.95 -2.13
CA ASP A 224 -17.06 0.51 -2.18
C ASP A 224 -16.31 1.08 -0.96
N ASN A 225 -16.00 0.24 0.03
CA ASN A 225 -15.23 0.70 1.18
C ASN A 225 -13.81 1.10 0.75
N PRO A 226 -13.37 2.32 1.10
CA PRO A 226 -12.06 2.84 0.67
C PRO A 226 -10.87 1.99 1.16
N ILE A 227 -11.04 1.12 2.15
CA ILE A 227 -9.99 0.25 2.66
C ILE A 227 -9.36 -0.63 1.55
N PHE A 228 -10.16 -1.03 0.54
CA PHE A 228 -9.71 -1.90 -0.54
C PHE A 228 -8.75 -1.24 -1.53
N THR A 229 -8.78 0.08 -1.59
CA THR A 229 -7.90 0.88 -2.47
C THR A 229 -7.10 1.91 -1.66
N PHE A 230 -6.93 1.63 -0.36
CA PHE A 230 -6.21 2.50 0.56
C PHE A 230 -4.71 2.22 0.50
N ASN A 231 -4.15 2.35 -0.69
CA ASN A 231 -2.74 2.13 -0.97
C ASN A 231 -2.30 2.94 -2.19
N ALA A 232 -1.00 3.25 -2.25
CA ALA A 232 -0.28 3.63 -3.45
C ALA A 232 1.09 2.97 -3.38
N PHE A 233 1.67 2.61 -4.51
CA PHE A 233 3.00 1.99 -4.52
C PHE A 233 3.69 2.10 -5.87
N ALA A 234 5.02 2.14 -5.84
CA ALA A 234 5.90 2.00 -6.99
C ALA A 234 6.24 0.52 -7.23
N PHE A 235 6.38 0.14 -8.48
CA PHE A 235 6.77 -1.21 -8.87
C PHE A 235 7.76 -1.17 -10.03
N THR A 236 8.80 -1.99 -9.94
CA THR A 236 9.71 -2.33 -11.05
C THR A 236 9.87 -3.83 -11.15
N ALA A 237 9.98 -4.33 -12.38
CA ALA A 237 10.31 -5.73 -12.66
C ALA A 237 11.82 -5.94 -12.86
N GLU A 238 12.64 -4.93 -12.70
CA GLU A 238 14.07 -5.00 -12.95
C GLU A 238 14.76 -5.97 -11.99
N GLY A 239 15.45 -6.96 -12.57
CA GLY A 239 16.15 -7.98 -11.80
C GLY A 239 15.30 -9.13 -11.29
N ASP A 240 13.98 -9.12 -11.48
CA ASP A 240 13.10 -10.22 -11.07
C ASP A 240 13.26 -11.43 -12.01
N PRO A 241 13.46 -12.65 -11.48
CA PRO A 241 13.62 -13.85 -12.28
C PRO A 241 12.30 -14.46 -12.80
N ASP A 242 11.13 -14.05 -12.24
CA ASP A 242 9.83 -14.60 -12.62
C ASP A 242 9.37 -14.08 -13.99
N PRO A 243 9.14 -14.96 -14.99
CA PRO A 243 8.69 -14.55 -16.32
C PRO A 243 7.37 -13.77 -16.34
N VAL A 244 6.48 -13.99 -15.37
CA VAL A 244 5.21 -13.26 -15.25
C VAL A 244 5.51 -11.81 -14.85
N VAL A 245 6.42 -11.62 -13.93
CA VAL A 245 6.84 -10.31 -13.42
C VAL A 245 7.63 -9.53 -14.46
N GLN A 246 8.58 -10.16 -15.16
CA GLN A 246 9.43 -9.53 -16.18
C GLN A 246 8.66 -8.83 -17.33
N GLY A 247 7.40 -9.23 -17.56
CA GLY A 247 6.55 -8.61 -18.57
C GLY A 247 5.81 -7.36 -18.09
N ILE A 248 5.91 -7.00 -16.83
CA ILE A 248 5.21 -5.85 -16.24
C ILE A 248 6.09 -4.60 -16.38
N PRO A 249 5.62 -3.51 -17.01
CA PRO A 249 6.37 -2.27 -17.05
C PRO A 249 6.49 -1.62 -15.68
N ASP A 250 7.42 -0.72 -15.51
CA ASP A 250 7.54 0.13 -14.33
C ASP A 250 6.25 0.92 -14.10
N LYS A 251 5.74 0.89 -12.86
CA LYS A 251 4.45 1.46 -12.52
C LYS A 251 4.47 2.26 -11.23
N ILE A 252 3.64 3.30 -11.21
CA ILE A 252 3.14 3.91 -9.99
C ILE A 252 1.64 3.67 -9.95
N ILE A 253 1.19 2.93 -8.94
CA ILE A 253 -0.21 2.59 -8.75
C ILE A 253 -0.79 3.51 -7.67
N MET A 254 -1.91 4.17 -8.01
CA MET A 254 -2.58 5.16 -7.15
C MET A 254 -3.99 4.70 -6.82
N GLY A 255 -4.27 4.42 -5.55
CA GLY A 255 -5.59 3.97 -5.11
C GLY A 255 -6.57 5.10 -4.80
N ASP A 256 -7.83 4.90 -5.15
CA ASP A 256 -8.90 5.85 -4.84
C ASP A 256 -9.06 6.07 -3.34
N GLY A 257 -8.91 5.01 -2.55
CA GLY A 257 -9.15 5.04 -1.10
C GLY A 257 -8.17 5.92 -0.34
N ILE A 258 -6.87 5.88 -0.67
CA ILE A 258 -5.87 6.74 -0.02
C ILE A 258 -6.09 8.21 -0.36
N MET A 259 -6.41 8.53 -1.62
CA MET A 259 -6.72 9.90 -2.03
C MET A 259 -7.99 10.42 -1.33
N LYS A 260 -9.04 9.58 -1.25
CA LYS A 260 -10.29 9.88 -0.54
C LYS A 260 -10.06 10.07 0.97
N GLY A 261 -9.18 9.26 1.56
CA GLY A 261 -8.82 9.39 2.98
C GLY A 261 -8.15 10.73 3.28
N MET A 262 -7.19 11.14 2.47
CA MET A 262 -6.52 12.43 2.62
C MET A 262 -7.49 13.61 2.51
N ALA A 263 -8.37 13.58 1.51
CA ALA A 263 -9.45 14.57 1.39
C ALA A 263 -10.40 14.53 2.61
N GLY A 264 -10.72 13.33 3.08
CA GLY A 264 -11.61 13.09 4.22
C GLY A 264 -11.13 13.66 5.55
N ILE A 265 -9.82 13.78 5.75
CA ILE A 265 -9.23 14.44 6.91
C ILE A 265 -8.97 15.94 6.69
N GLY A 266 -9.44 16.50 5.58
CA GLY A 266 -9.39 17.93 5.28
C GLY A 266 -8.06 18.43 4.73
N LEU A 267 -7.18 17.55 4.23
CA LEU A 267 -6.02 17.95 3.46
C LEU A 267 -6.46 18.46 2.08
N ASP A 268 -5.67 19.41 1.53
CA ASP A 268 -5.87 19.86 0.13
C ASP A 268 -5.67 18.62 -0.77
N ASP A 269 -6.75 18.15 -1.36
CA ASP A 269 -6.83 16.89 -2.09
C ASP A 269 -5.92 16.84 -3.33
N GLU A 270 -5.77 17.96 -4.06
CA GLU A 270 -4.79 18.05 -5.14
C GLU A 270 -3.34 17.93 -4.61
N VAL A 271 -3.05 18.59 -3.50
CA VAL A 271 -1.71 18.56 -2.90
C VAL A 271 -1.41 17.17 -2.34
N ALA A 272 -2.38 16.53 -1.70
CA ALA A 272 -2.22 15.18 -1.18
C ALA A 272 -1.94 14.17 -2.31
N ALA A 273 -2.71 14.21 -3.41
CA ALA A 273 -2.48 13.35 -4.57
C ALA A 273 -1.09 13.57 -5.19
N LYS A 274 -0.61 14.82 -5.28
CA LYS A 274 0.75 15.16 -5.71
C LYS A 274 1.81 14.62 -4.77
N SER A 275 1.60 14.71 -3.46
CA SER A 275 2.53 14.24 -2.45
C SER A 275 2.71 12.72 -2.53
N ILE A 276 1.61 11.96 -2.62
CA ILE A 276 1.63 10.52 -2.79
C ILE A 276 2.37 10.14 -4.08
N LEU A 277 1.97 10.71 -5.22
CA LEU A 277 2.62 10.42 -6.49
C LEU A 277 4.13 10.75 -6.48
N SER A 278 4.52 11.86 -5.86
CA SER A 278 5.93 12.27 -5.78
C SER A 278 6.74 11.35 -4.87
N HIS A 279 6.13 10.81 -3.82
CA HIS A 279 6.73 9.80 -2.95
C HIS A 279 6.98 8.50 -3.74
N GLU A 280 5.96 7.99 -4.43
CA GLU A 280 6.08 6.79 -5.24
C GLU A 280 7.10 6.96 -6.38
N PHE A 281 7.18 8.16 -6.95
CA PHE A 281 8.24 8.46 -7.92
C PHE A 281 9.63 8.48 -7.26
N GLY A 282 9.72 8.85 -6.00
CA GLY A 282 10.94 8.74 -5.20
C GLY A 282 11.48 7.31 -5.13
N HIS A 283 10.59 6.31 -5.04
CA HIS A 283 10.99 4.90 -5.13
C HIS A 283 11.54 4.53 -6.51
N HIS A 284 11.00 5.08 -7.60
CA HIS A 284 11.61 4.87 -8.93
C HIS A 284 13.00 5.51 -9.03
N VAL A 285 13.23 6.68 -8.40
CA VAL A 285 14.60 7.23 -8.29
C VAL A 285 15.51 6.24 -7.55
N GLN A 286 15.02 5.60 -6.51
CA GLN A 286 15.79 4.62 -5.76
C GLN A 286 16.07 3.34 -6.57
N TYR A 287 15.12 2.86 -7.38
CA TYR A 287 15.32 1.71 -8.27
C TYR A 287 16.42 2.02 -9.31
N GLU A 288 16.29 3.10 -10.05
CA GLU A 288 17.20 3.47 -11.12
C GLU A 288 18.63 3.76 -10.62
N ASP A 289 18.78 4.32 -9.42
CA ASP A 289 20.06 4.68 -8.82
C ASP A 289 20.60 3.59 -7.85
N ASN A 290 19.94 2.42 -7.75
CA ASN A 290 20.31 1.32 -6.83
C ASN A 290 20.43 1.76 -5.37
N LEU A 291 19.57 2.64 -4.89
CA LEU A 291 19.62 3.20 -3.55
C LEU A 291 19.04 2.28 -2.46
N PHE A 292 18.43 1.16 -2.85
CA PHE A 292 18.03 0.11 -1.93
C PHE A 292 19.24 -0.64 -1.34
N ASP A 293 20.37 -0.67 -2.05
CA ASP A 293 21.60 -1.25 -1.52
C ASP A 293 22.19 -0.34 -0.42
N SER A 294 22.16 -0.83 0.80
CA SER A 294 22.64 -0.12 1.98
C SER A 294 23.18 -1.09 3.03
N PRO A 295 24.04 -0.64 3.98
CA PRO A 295 24.48 -1.47 5.10
C PRO A 295 23.39 -1.75 6.15
N LEU A 296 22.23 -1.10 6.05
CA LEU A 296 21.09 -1.31 6.94
C LEU A 296 20.33 -2.58 6.52
N THR A 297 19.65 -3.21 7.48
CA THR A 297 18.88 -4.45 7.26
C THR A 297 17.55 -4.39 7.98
N GLY A 298 16.56 -5.19 7.51
CA GLY A 298 15.24 -5.30 8.11
C GLY A 298 14.52 -3.94 8.20
N PRO A 299 13.78 -3.66 9.27
CA PRO A 299 12.98 -2.44 9.42
C PRO A 299 13.76 -1.14 9.23
N GLU A 300 15.05 -1.12 9.58
CA GLU A 300 15.90 0.06 9.40
C GLU A 300 16.21 0.36 7.94
N ALA A 301 16.36 -0.67 7.10
CA ALA A 301 16.56 -0.51 5.67
C ALA A 301 15.30 0.06 5.02
N THR A 302 14.13 -0.51 5.32
CA THR A 302 12.84 -0.04 4.81
C THR A 302 12.56 1.39 5.27
N ARG A 303 12.74 1.68 6.57
CA ARG A 303 12.58 3.05 7.09
C ARG A 303 13.46 4.05 6.35
N ARG A 304 14.71 3.70 6.04
CA ARG A 304 15.61 4.57 5.28
C ARG A 304 15.06 4.86 3.88
N THR A 305 14.58 3.85 3.16
CA THR A 305 14.05 4.02 1.80
C THR A 305 12.77 4.84 1.81
N GLU A 306 11.87 4.60 2.74
CA GLU A 306 10.64 5.37 2.90
C GLU A 306 10.89 6.86 3.21
N LEU A 307 11.73 7.13 4.20
CA LEU A 307 12.10 8.50 4.55
C LEU A 307 12.86 9.21 3.41
N MET A 308 13.66 8.48 2.63
CA MET A 308 14.32 9.02 1.44
C MET A 308 13.31 9.34 0.33
N ALA A 309 12.28 8.52 0.12
CA ALA A 309 11.20 8.81 -0.83
C ALA A 309 10.41 10.06 -0.42
N ASP A 310 10.10 10.23 0.87
CA ASP A 310 9.51 11.46 1.42
C ASP A 310 10.40 12.69 1.16
N ALA A 311 11.72 12.53 1.29
CA ALA A 311 12.66 13.59 1.02
C ALA A 311 12.72 13.95 -0.48
N PHE A 312 12.76 12.97 -1.38
CA PHE A 312 12.67 13.20 -2.82
C PHE A 312 11.39 13.96 -3.18
N ALA A 313 10.25 13.54 -2.62
CA ALA A 313 8.97 14.22 -2.81
C ALA A 313 8.98 15.66 -2.27
N GLY A 314 9.44 15.87 -1.05
CA GLY A 314 9.52 17.20 -0.42
C GLY A 314 10.38 18.17 -1.22
N TYR A 315 11.52 17.69 -1.71
CA TYR A 315 12.42 18.49 -2.56
C TYR A 315 11.74 18.88 -3.89
N PHE A 316 11.15 17.90 -4.62
CA PHE A 316 10.46 18.15 -5.87
C PHE A 316 9.28 19.11 -5.71
N LEU A 317 8.39 18.83 -4.74
CA LEU A 317 7.18 19.61 -4.51
C LEU A 317 7.47 21.07 -4.19
N THR A 318 8.58 21.37 -3.53
CA THR A 318 8.96 22.72 -3.12
C THR A 318 9.80 23.43 -4.18
N HIS A 319 10.57 22.69 -4.99
CA HIS A 319 11.49 23.27 -5.95
C HIS A 319 10.78 24.07 -7.04
N LYS A 320 11.30 25.26 -7.40
CA LYS A 320 10.66 26.16 -8.39
C LYS A 320 10.56 25.59 -9.81
N ARG A 321 11.34 24.55 -10.13
CA ARG A 321 11.28 23.80 -11.40
C ARG A 321 10.54 22.48 -11.28
N GLY A 322 10.03 22.16 -10.10
CA GLY A 322 9.17 21.01 -9.79
C GLY A 322 7.75 21.46 -9.47
N GLY A 323 7.18 20.97 -8.36
CA GLY A 323 5.81 21.23 -7.93
C GLY A 323 5.49 22.67 -7.55
N THR A 324 6.50 23.51 -7.28
CA THR A 324 6.37 24.95 -6.98
C THR A 324 5.43 25.29 -5.83
N LEU A 325 5.26 24.41 -4.86
CA LEU A 325 4.40 24.68 -3.72
C LEU A 325 4.95 25.85 -2.90
N ASN A 326 4.10 26.84 -2.68
CA ASN A 326 4.42 27.93 -1.76
C ASN A 326 4.23 27.47 -0.31
N ALA A 327 4.70 28.27 0.65
CA ALA A 327 4.65 27.94 2.07
C ALA A 327 3.23 27.57 2.58
N LYS A 328 2.16 28.12 1.99
CA LYS A 328 0.78 27.81 2.38
C LYS A 328 0.36 26.40 1.91
N ARG A 329 0.78 25.98 0.72
CA ARG A 329 0.47 24.64 0.15
C ARG A 329 1.48 23.58 0.57
N LEU A 330 2.66 23.99 1.02
CA LEU A 330 3.66 23.06 1.54
C LEU A 330 3.19 22.37 2.83
N LEU A 331 2.52 23.09 3.72
CA LEU A 331 2.06 22.51 5.00
C LEU A 331 1.12 21.30 4.81
N PRO A 332 0.09 21.33 3.94
CA PRO A 332 -0.69 20.12 3.64
C PRO A 332 0.13 18.99 3.02
N ALA A 333 1.12 19.29 2.15
CA ALA A 333 1.99 18.27 1.57
C ALA A 333 2.81 17.56 2.65
N VAL A 334 3.45 18.31 3.54
CA VAL A 334 4.23 17.77 4.65
C VAL A 334 3.34 17.02 5.66
N GLN A 335 2.12 17.53 5.89
CA GLN A 335 1.13 16.86 6.73
C GLN A 335 0.69 15.50 6.15
N SER A 336 0.59 15.36 4.82
CA SER A 336 0.22 14.08 4.22
C SER A 336 1.24 12.97 4.51
N PHE A 337 2.53 13.29 4.55
CA PHE A 337 3.57 12.34 4.95
C PHE A 337 3.48 11.97 6.44
N PHE A 338 3.18 12.95 7.31
CA PHE A 338 2.93 12.68 8.72
C PHE A 338 1.78 11.67 8.92
N GLU A 339 0.66 11.84 8.22
CA GLU A 339 -0.55 11.03 8.39
C GLU A 339 -0.35 9.53 8.04
N VAL A 340 0.59 9.21 7.14
CA VAL A 340 0.90 7.83 6.73
C VAL A 340 2.07 7.20 7.50
N GLY A 341 2.63 7.88 8.48
CA GLY A 341 3.67 7.32 9.34
C GLY A 341 3.16 6.21 10.24
N ASP A 342 4.02 5.29 10.59
CA ASP A 342 3.74 4.16 11.49
C ASP A 342 4.81 4.02 12.60
N CYS A 343 4.51 3.18 13.57
CA CYS A 343 5.41 2.86 14.68
C CYS A 343 5.79 1.38 14.73
N SER A 344 5.81 0.72 13.59
CA SER A 344 6.02 -0.72 13.45
C SER A 344 7.51 -1.10 13.43
N PHE A 345 8.29 -0.67 14.41
CA PHE A 345 9.76 -0.82 14.46
C PHE A 345 10.30 -2.24 14.32
N SER A 346 9.47 -3.25 14.43
CA SER A 346 9.83 -4.66 14.23
C SER A 346 9.31 -5.24 12.92
N SER A 347 8.58 -4.47 12.13
CA SER A 347 8.06 -4.88 10.83
C SER A 347 9.07 -4.57 9.72
N ASP A 348 9.25 -5.50 8.79
CA ASP A 348 10.05 -5.26 7.58
C ASP A 348 9.42 -4.17 6.69
N GLY A 349 8.14 -3.84 6.87
CA GLY A 349 7.41 -2.74 6.21
C GLY A 349 7.38 -1.42 7.00
N HIS A 350 8.30 -1.19 7.93
CA HIS A 350 8.32 0.05 8.74
C HIS A 350 8.61 1.29 7.89
N HIS A 351 7.62 2.19 7.77
CA HIS A 351 7.71 3.42 6.97
C HIS A 351 8.32 4.62 7.71
N GLY A 352 8.62 4.50 8.98
CA GLY A 352 9.02 5.61 9.85
C GLY A 352 7.87 6.20 10.64
N THR A 353 8.17 6.80 11.79
CA THR A 353 7.16 7.47 12.62
C THR A 353 6.59 8.70 11.92
N PRO A 354 5.36 9.13 12.26
CA PRO A 354 4.81 10.38 11.75
C PRO A 354 5.79 11.57 11.83
N ASN A 355 6.47 11.73 12.97
CA ASN A 355 7.44 12.79 13.16
C ASN A 355 8.70 12.64 12.28
N GLN A 356 9.16 11.41 12.03
CA GLN A 356 10.30 11.16 11.15
C GLN A 356 9.98 11.47 9.69
N ARG A 357 8.79 11.08 9.22
CA ARG A 357 8.31 11.39 7.88
C ARG A 357 8.14 12.90 7.69
N LEU A 358 7.55 13.58 8.67
CA LEU A 358 7.46 15.03 8.71
C LEU A 358 8.84 15.70 8.65
N ALA A 359 9.80 15.22 9.46
CA ALA A 359 11.16 15.78 9.52
C ALA A 359 11.92 15.59 8.20
N SER A 360 11.77 14.41 7.56
CA SER A 360 12.41 14.10 6.29
C SER A 360 11.92 15.03 5.18
N SER A 361 10.62 15.12 4.97
CA SER A 361 10.03 15.97 3.94
C SER A 361 10.29 17.46 4.18
N SER A 362 10.27 17.91 5.45
CA SER A 362 10.58 19.31 5.81
C SER A 362 12.03 19.66 5.53
N TRP A 363 12.99 18.80 5.90
CA TRP A 363 14.40 19.00 5.61
C TRP A 363 14.65 19.15 4.10
N ALA A 364 14.03 18.28 3.31
CA ALA A 364 14.17 18.33 1.85
C ALA A 364 13.55 19.58 1.23
N ALA A 365 12.42 20.05 1.76
CA ALA A 365 11.78 21.30 1.34
C ALA A 365 12.67 22.50 1.62
N ASP A 366 13.31 22.57 2.78
CA ASP A 366 14.27 23.61 3.13
C ASP A 366 15.49 23.60 2.19
N LEU A 367 16.01 22.40 1.88
CA LEU A 367 17.09 22.24 0.94
C LEU A 367 16.72 22.73 -0.47
N ALA A 368 15.48 22.44 -0.93
CA ALA A 368 14.96 22.93 -2.20
C ALA A 368 14.88 24.46 -2.26
N GLN A 369 14.52 25.12 -1.16
CA GLN A 369 14.46 26.58 -1.09
C GLN A 369 15.87 27.21 -1.29
N ASP A 370 16.89 26.62 -0.74
CA ASP A 370 18.26 27.08 -0.95
C ASP A 370 18.78 26.81 -2.37
N ALA A 371 18.45 25.68 -2.96
CA ALA A 371 18.77 25.32 -4.33
C ALA A 371 18.06 26.22 -5.35
N GLN A 372 16.86 26.70 -5.05
CA GLN A 372 16.12 27.64 -5.89
C GLN A 372 16.89 28.96 -6.11
N LYS A 373 17.61 29.42 -5.14
CA LYS A 373 18.47 30.61 -5.25
C LYS A 373 19.55 30.42 -6.32
N GLN A 374 19.98 29.19 -6.54
CA GLN A 374 21.02 28.83 -7.52
C GLN A 374 20.45 28.43 -8.87
N GLY A 375 19.14 28.16 -8.99
CA GLY A 375 18.49 27.82 -10.26
C GLY A 375 18.75 26.39 -10.75
N HIS A 376 19.38 25.52 -9.96
CA HIS A 376 19.72 24.15 -10.30
C HIS A 376 18.79 23.14 -9.62
N ILE A 377 18.47 22.04 -10.33
CA ILE A 377 17.98 20.82 -9.73
C ILE A 377 19.20 20.03 -9.29
N MET A 378 19.22 19.55 -8.06
CA MET A 378 20.30 18.70 -7.57
C MET A 378 20.20 17.31 -8.23
N PRO A 379 21.30 16.73 -8.71
CA PRO A 379 21.31 15.35 -9.19
C PRO A 379 20.84 14.38 -8.09
N SER A 380 20.07 13.36 -8.47
CA SER A 380 19.47 12.37 -7.56
C SER A 380 20.48 11.72 -6.61
N MET A 381 21.61 11.26 -7.13
CA MET A 381 22.69 10.67 -6.33
C MET A 381 23.34 11.66 -5.35
N THR A 382 23.44 12.94 -5.71
CA THR A 382 23.96 13.96 -4.79
C THR A 382 22.97 14.21 -3.67
N PHE A 383 21.67 14.25 -3.99
CA PHE A 383 20.59 14.39 -3.02
C PHE A 383 20.57 13.21 -2.05
N ALA A 384 20.62 11.96 -2.58
CA ALA A 384 20.64 10.75 -1.77
C ALA A 384 21.80 10.71 -0.77
N ASN A 385 23.00 11.11 -1.19
CA ASN A 385 24.15 11.19 -0.29
C ASN A 385 23.97 12.23 0.83
N LEU A 386 23.33 13.36 0.54
CA LEU A 386 23.00 14.37 1.56
C LEU A 386 21.93 13.85 2.51
N PHE A 387 20.94 13.12 2.00
CA PHE A 387 19.93 12.49 2.83
C PHE A 387 20.54 11.46 3.79
N ASP A 388 21.42 10.57 3.30
CA ASP A 388 22.08 9.58 4.16
C ASP A 388 22.92 10.23 5.27
N ALA A 389 23.54 11.37 5.00
CA ALA A 389 24.23 12.14 6.01
C ALA A 389 23.26 12.75 7.05
N GLN A 390 22.03 13.06 6.65
CA GLN A 390 20.98 13.63 7.51
C GLN A 390 20.19 12.56 8.27
N LEU A 391 20.09 11.33 7.74
CA LEU A 391 19.29 10.24 8.30
C LEU A 391 19.49 10.04 9.82
N PRO A 392 20.71 10.03 10.38
CA PRO A 392 20.89 9.87 11.84
C PRO A 392 20.26 10.98 12.67
N VAL A 393 19.98 12.14 12.07
CA VAL A 393 19.29 13.24 12.75
C VAL A 393 17.77 13.04 12.69
N ILE A 394 17.25 12.59 11.53
CA ILE A 394 15.83 12.37 11.32
C ILE A 394 15.31 11.24 12.20
N VAL A 395 16.07 10.14 12.33
CA VAL A 395 15.62 8.92 13.05
C VAL A 395 15.91 8.94 14.55
N LYS A 396 16.34 10.06 15.11
CA LYS A 396 16.56 10.15 16.57
C LYS A 396 15.27 9.85 17.33
N PRO A 397 15.36 9.12 18.46
CA PRO A 397 14.25 9.00 19.39
C PRO A 397 13.70 10.36 19.82
N ASP A 398 12.38 10.50 19.85
CA ASP A 398 11.66 11.72 20.19
C ASP A 398 10.68 11.56 21.37
N ALA A 399 10.60 10.37 21.98
CA ALA A 399 9.88 10.16 23.22
C ALA A 399 10.58 10.90 24.37
N GLN A 400 9.79 11.68 25.14
CA GLN A 400 10.25 12.38 26.35
C GLN A 400 9.91 11.60 27.61
#